data_166530287e0af0395c24c7696d098ea0
#
_entry.id   166530287e0af0395c24c7696d098ea0
#
_cell.length_a   1.000
_cell.length_b   1.000
_cell.length_c   1.000
_cell.angle_alpha   90.00
_cell.angle_beta   90.00
_cell.angle_gamma   90.00
#
_symmetry.space_group_name_H-M   'P 1'
#
loop_
_entity.id
_entity.type
_entity.pdbx_description
1 polymer ?
#
loop_
_entity_poly.entity_id
_entity_poly.type
_entity_poly.pdbx_seq_one_letter_code
_entity_poly.pdbx_strand_id
1 'polypeptide(L)'
;MFVLICGAGRVGSSLARTMLSDGHQVSCLDEDPESHARLEIELEKSWEDMGGQFTVGTALELEALQAAGIERADVFVASTDGDNTNIVIAQIAKRRFNVPTVIARVLDPYRAKWYEEQGLHTICPTRVAIDMLESEVRLAAARTGDGSRPVGGVDHEDADA
;
A
#
# COMPACT_ATOMS: atom_id res chain seq x y z
N MET A 1 -7.98 14.90 10.96
CA MET A 1 -8.66 13.59 10.82
C MET A 1 -7.99 12.57 11.74
N PHE A 2 -8.72 11.56 12.16
CA PHE A 2 -8.16 10.38 12.80
C PHE A 2 -8.06 9.23 11.78
N VAL A 3 -6.84 8.76 11.55
CA VAL A 3 -6.53 7.70 10.57
C VAL A 3 -6.11 6.44 11.33
N LEU A 4 -6.84 5.35 11.13
CA LEU A 4 -6.48 4.04 11.66
C LEU A 4 -5.92 3.17 10.52
N ILE A 5 -4.70 2.67 10.72
CA ILE A 5 -4.00 1.81 9.75
C ILE A 5 -3.78 0.43 10.37
N CYS A 6 -4.33 -0.60 9.77
CA CYS A 6 -4.08 -1.99 10.14
C CYS A 6 -3.00 -2.59 9.24
N GLY A 7 -1.91 -3.03 9.86
CA GLY A 7 -0.67 -3.47 9.22
C GLY A 7 0.38 -2.36 9.18
N ALA A 8 1.36 -2.41 10.08
CA ALA A 8 2.49 -1.49 10.15
C ALA A 8 3.75 -2.03 9.43
N GLY A 9 3.54 -2.76 8.34
CA GLY A 9 4.58 -3.18 7.41
C GLY A 9 5.15 -2.00 6.61
N ARG A 10 5.91 -2.27 5.55
CA ARG A 10 6.56 -1.23 4.72
C ARG A 10 5.60 -0.15 4.21
N VAL A 11 4.43 -0.55 3.73
CA VAL A 11 3.43 0.40 3.18
C VAL A 11 2.74 1.15 4.31
N GLY A 12 2.19 0.41 5.29
CA GLY A 12 1.40 1.02 6.37
C GLY A 12 2.22 1.95 7.25
N SER A 13 3.45 1.57 7.64
CA SER A 13 4.31 2.44 8.45
C SER A 13 4.76 3.71 7.71
N SER A 14 5.06 3.60 6.40
CA SER A 14 5.39 4.78 5.59
C SER A 14 4.20 5.74 5.48
N LEU A 15 3.01 5.20 5.18
CA LEU A 15 1.78 5.99 5.14
C LEU A 15 1.52 6.66 6.50
N ALA A 16 1.67 5.90 7.59
CA ALA A 16 1.44 6.40 8.94
C ALA A 16 2.32 7.61 9.28
N ARG A 17 3.63 7.52 8.99
CA ARG A 17 4.56 8.64 9.21
C ARG A 17 4.19 9.87 8.39
N THR A 18 3.85 9.68 7.13
CA THR A 18 3.42 10.79 6.26
C THR A 18 2.17 11.46 6.82
N MET A 19 1.14 10.70 7.17
CA MET A 19 -0.10 11.27 7.72
C MET A 19 0.11 11.96 9.06
N LEU A 20 0.99 11.44 9.92
CA LEU A 20 1.35 12.09 11.17
C LEU A 20 2.08 13.41 10.92
N SER A 21 3.03 13.43 9.97
CA SER A 21 3.76 14.65 9.58
C SER A 21 2.84 15.71 8.96
N ASP A 22 1.77 15.29 8.29
CA ASP A 22 0.74 16.19 7.74
C ASP A 22 -0.22 16.74 8.82
N GLY A 23 0.02 16.40 10.10
CA GLY A 23 -0.75 16.90 11.24
C GLY A 23 -2.04 16.15 11.52
N HIS A 24 -2.16 14.91 11.02
CA HIS A 24 -3.28 14.04 11.35
C HIS A 24 -3.02 13.26 12.64
N GLN A 25 -4.07 12.85 13.33
CA GLN A 25 -3.98 11.85 14.39
C GLN A 25 -3.92 10.46 13.73
N VAL A 26 -2.93 9.68 14.09
CA VAL A 26 -2.70 8.36 13.46
C VAL A 26 -2.57 7.28 14.51
N SER A 27 -3.29 6.19 14.29
CA SER A 27 -3.15 4.96 15.08
C SER A 27 -2.78 3.81 14.13
N CYS A 28 -1.83 2.98 14.55
CA CYS A 28 -1.48 1.75 13.86
C CYS A 28 -1.84 0.53 14.71
N LEU A 29 -2.36 -0.51 14.07
CA LEU A 29 -2.62 -1.81 14.67
C LEU A 29 -1.82 -2.87 13.91
N ASP A 30 -0.99 -3.63 14.60
CA ASP A 30 -0.21 -4.73 14.03
C ASP A 30 -0.09 -5.87 15.06
N GLU A 31 -0.06 -7.12 14.60
CA GLU A 31 0.12 -8.27 15.48
C GLU A 31 1.58 -8.45 15.93
N ASP A 32 2.53 -7.92 15.14
CA ASP A 32 3.96 -7.94 15.44
C ASP A 32 4.38 -6.69 16.22
N PRO A 33 4.75 -6.81 17.51
CA PRO A 33 5.20 -5.68 18.30
C PRO A 33 6.47 -5.03 17.74
N GLU A 34 7.31 -5.75 16.99
CA GLU A 34 8.53 -5.21 16.38
C GLU A 34 8.20 -4.26 15.22
N SER A 35 6.99 -4.29 14.69
CA SER A 35 6.50 -3.35 13.68
C SER A 35 6.55 -1.89 14.14
N HIS A 36 6.49 -1.63 15.45
CA HIS A 36 6.62 -0.31 16.03
C HIS A 36 7.91 0.40 15.58
N ALA A 37 9.03 -0.30 15.52
CA ALA A 37 10.31 0.26 15.09
C ALA A 37 10.26 0.86 13.68
N ARG A 38 9.35 0.38 12.80
CA ARG A 38 9.18 0.93 11.45
C ARG A 38 8.47 2.29 11.46
N LEU A 39 7.68 2.57 12.50
CA LEU A 39 6.99 3.86 12.66
C LEU A 39 7.98 4.97 13.08
N GLU A 40 9.09 4.61 13.70
CA GLU A 40 10.11 5.57 14.19
C GLU A 40 11.21 5.87 13.16
N ILE A 41 11.25 5.18 12.03
CA ILE A 41 12.25 5.43 10.98
C ILE A 41 12.15 6.88 10.50
N GLU A 42 13.29 7.60 10.51
CA GLU A 42 13.39 9.00 10.05
C GLU A 42 12.59 10.03 10.87
N LEU A 43 12.08 9.67 12.05
CA LEU A 43 11.45 10.64 12.93
C LEU A 43 12.50 11.27 13.86
N GLU A 44 12.34 12.57 14.16
CA GLU A 44 13.18 13.29 15.12
C GLU A 44 12.82 13.00 16.58
N LYS A 45 11.60 12.52 16.84
CA LYS A 45 11.04 12.16 18.14
C LYS A 45 10.41 10.78 18.06
N SER A 46 10.10 10.20 19.21
CA SER A 46 9.34 8.95 19.25
C SER A 46 7.98 9.09 18.57
N TRP A 47 7.45 7.99 18.10
CA TRP A 47 6.12 7.92 17.47
C TRP A 47 5.04 8.51 18.38
N GLU A 48 5.08 8.17 19.68
CA GLU A 48 4.12 8.62 20.67
C GLU A 48 4.29 10.11 21.01
N ASP A 49 5.54 10.61 21.08
CA ASP A 49 5.80 12.03 21.33
C ASP A 49 5.28 12.94 20.22
N MET A 50 5.16 12.41 19.00
CA MET A 50 4.53 13.10 17.88
C MET A 50 3.00 12.96 17.86
N GLY A 51 2.42 12.22 18.81
CA GLY A 51 0.97 11.99 18.91
C GLY A 51 0.46 10.77 18.16
N GLY A 52 1.35 9.90 17.67
CA GLY A 52 0.99 8.62 17.11
C GLY A 52 0.57 7.61 18.18
N GLN A 53 -0.23 6.63 17.81
CA GLN A 53 -0.62 5.51 18.65
C GLN A 53 -0.23 4.19 17.99
N PHE A 54 0.19 3.22 18.78
CA PHE A 54 0.46 1.87 18.32
C PHE A 54 -0.22 0.85 19.23
N THR A 55 -0.96 -0.07 18.63
CA THR A 55 -1.66 -1.16 19.31
C THR A 55 -1.14 -2.47 18.81
N VAL A 56 -0.73 -3.35 19.72
CA VAL A 56 -0.37 -4.74 19.38
C VAL A 56 -1.62 -5.60 19.45
N GLY A 57 -1.95 -6.27 18.35
CA GLY A 57 -3.12 -7.15 18.28
C GLY A 57 -3.45 -7.55 16.86
N THR A 58 -4.31 -8.57 16.73
CA THR A 58 -4.79 -8.97 15.40
C THR A 58 -6.01 -8.15 14.98
N ALA A 59 -5.97 -7.61 13.75
CA ALA A 59 -7.07 -6.81 13.23
C ALA A 59 -8.38 -7.59 12.98
N LEU A 60 -8.37 -8.92 13.15
CA LEU A 60 -9.57 -9.75 13.11
C LEU A 60 -10.33 -9.77 14.45
N GLU A 61 -9.74 -9.26 15.52
CA GLU A 61 -10.35 -9.16 16.84
C GLU A 61 -10.98 -7.78 17.03
N LEU A 62 -12.26 -7.76 17.41
CA LEU A 62 -13.00 -6.51 17.58
C LEU A 62 -12.43 -5.65 18.69
N GLU A 63 -11.99 -6.29 19.77
CA GLU A 63 -11.37 -5.63 20.92
C GLU A 63 -10.07 -4.92 20.54
N ALA A 64 -9.25 -5.51 19.67
CA ALA A 64 -8.02 -4.91 19.16
C ALA A 64 -8.34 -3.69 18.25
N LEU A 65 -9.34 -3.80 17.39
CA LEU A 65 -9.80 -2.67 16.57
C LEU A 65 -10.35 -1.52 17.43
N GLN A 66 -11.11 -1.85 18.49
CA GLN A 66 -11.64 -0.83 19.42
C GLN A 66 -10.51 -0.18 20.23
N ALA A 67 -9.55 -0.97 20.73
CA ALA A 67 -8.38 -0.43 21.42
C ALA A 67 -7.55 0.50 20.53
N ALA A 68 -7.46 0.18 19.23
CA ALA A 68 -6.80 1.03 18.24
C ALA A 68 -7.61 2.27 17.83
N GLY A 69 -8.88 2.39 18.27
CA GLY A 69 -9.71 3.57 18.10
C GLY A 69 -10.59 3.58 16.84
N ILE A 70 -11.00 2.42 16.33
CA ILE A 70 -11.83 2.33 15.11
C ILE A 70 -13.14 3.11 15.20
N GLU A 71 -13.74 3.24 16.39
CA GLU A 71 -15.02 3.92 16.60
C GLU A 71 -14.95 5.44 16.33
N ARG A 72 -13.76 6.01 16.37
CA ARG A 72 -13.52 7.43 16.08
C ARG A 72 -12.77 7.67 14.75
N ALA A 73 -12.54 6.60 13.97
CA ALA A 73 -11.79 6.71 12.73
C ALA A 73 -12.59 7.46 11.66
N ASP A 74 -11.99 8.49 11.08
CA ASP A 74 -12.47 9.14 9.87
C ASP A 74 -12.07 8.32 8.64
N VAL A 75 -10.86 7.74 8.71
CA VAL A 75 -10.28 6.91 7.65
C VAL A 75 -9.72 5.62 8.25
N PHE A 76 -10.05 4.51 7.64
CA PHE A 76 -9.53 3.18 7.93
C PHE A 76 -8.75 2.63 6.74
N VAL A 77 -7.54 2.18 6.96
CA VAL A 77 -6.68 1.59 5.92
C VAL A 77 -6.29 0.17 6.32
N ALA A 78 -6.69 -0.81 5.52
CA ALA A 78 -6.27 -2.20 5.64
C ALA A 78 -5.05 -2.45 4.75
N SER A 79 -3.87 -2.63 5.34
CA SER A 79 -2.59 -2.80 4.64
C SER A 79 -1.73 -3.94 5.19
N THR A 80 -2.35 -4.95 5.80
CA THR A 80 -1.67 -6.19 6.21
C THR A 80 -1.14 -6.94 4.99
N ASP A 81 -0.35 -7.96 5.15
CA ASP A 81 0.22 -8.74 4.05
C ASP A 81 -0.79 -9.69 3.36
N GLY A 82 -1.97 -9.89 3.95
CA GLY A 82 -3.00 -10.80 3.45
C GLY A 82 -4.21 -10.12 2.82
N ASP A 83 -4.49 -10.37 1.52
CA ASP A 83 -5.67 -9.86 0.84
C ASP A 83 -6.98 -10.23 1.55
N ASN A 84 -7.09 -11.49 2.01
CA ASN A 84 -8.29 -11.95 2.74
C ASN A 84 -8.52 -11.15 4.02
N THR A 85 -7.46 -10.96 4.80
CA THR A 85 -7.50 -10.18 6.03
C THR A 85 -7.93 -8.74 5.72
N ASN A 86 -7.28 -8.09 4.74
CA ASN A 86 -7.58 -6.71 4.36
C ASN A 86 -9.03 -6.51 3.93
N ILE A 87 -9.57 -7.46 3.15
CA ILE A 87 -10.97 -7.41 2.70
C ILE A 87 -11.92 -7.58 3.89
N VAL A 88 -11.66 -8.53 4.79
CA VAL A 88 -12.54 -8.80 5.94
C VAL A 88 -12.56 -7.61 6.89
N ILE A 89 -11.39 -7.10 7.30
CA ILE A 89 -11.33 -5.98 8.26
C ILE A 89 -11.87 -4.68 7.65
N ALA A 90 -11.70 -4.46 6.35
CA ALA A 90 -12.31 -3.32 5.66
C ALA A 90 -13.85 -3.41 5.65
N GLN A 91 -14.40 -4.61 5.45
CA GLN A 91 -15.86 -4.82 5.55
C GLN A 91 -16.37 -4.62 6.99
N ILE A 92 -15.61 -5.06 7.99
CA ILE A 92 -15.93 -4.81 9.41
C ILE A 92 -15.93 -3.31 9.69
N ALA A 93 -14.87 -2.59 9.29
CA ALA A 93 -14.78 -1.14 9.47
C ALA A 93 -15.97 -0.41 8.83
N LYS A 94 -16.31 -0.78 7.59
CA LYS A 94 -17.40 -0.15 6.84
C LYS A 94 -18.78 -0.48 7.39
N ARG A 95 -19.08 -1.76 7.65
CA ARG A 95 -20.45 -2.22 7.94
C ARG A 95 -20.80 -2.21 9.42
N ARG A 96 -19.82 -2.48 10.30
CA ARG A 96 -20.05 -2.56 11.74
C ARG A 96 -19.77 -1.24 12.44
N PHE A 97 -18.68 -0.56 12.04
CA PHE A 97 -18.27 0.69 12.68
C PHE A 97 -18.66 1.94 11.90
N ASN A 98 -19.21 1.78 10.69
CA ASN A 98 -19.62 2.88 9.81
C ASN A 98 -18.52 3.91 9.57
N VAL A 99 -17.26 3.47 9.48
CA VAL A 99 -16.14 4.38 9.18
C VAL A 99 -16.38 5.06 7.83
N PRO A 100 -16.31 6.40 7.76
CA PRO A 100 -16.68 7.15 6.56
C PRO A 100 -15.86 6.79 5.32
N THR A 101 -14.56 6.62 5.50
CA THR A 101 -13.64 6.26 4.41
C THR A 101 -12.88 4.98 4.76
N VAL A 102 -13.06 3.93 3.97
CA VAL A 102 -12.39 2.64 4.16
C VAL A 102 -11.65 2.27 2.89
N ILE A 103 -10.35 2.02 3.02
CA ILE A 103 -9.45 1.67 1.93
C ILE A 103 -8.81 0.31 2.22
N ALA A 104 -8.86 -0.62 1.27
CA ALA A 104 -8.24 -1.93 1.38
C ALA A 104 -7.15 -2.13 0.33
N ARG A 105 -5.94 -2.49 0.76
CA ARG A 105 -4.90 -2.97 -0.14
C ARG A 105 -5.22 -4.40 -0.56
N VAL A 106 -5.31 -4.65 -1.87
CA VAL A 106 -5.56 -5.98 -2.45
C VAL A 106 -4.53 -6.22 -3.55
N LEU A 107 -3.68 -7.22 -3.40
CA LEU A 107 -2.56 -7.49 -4.32
C LEU A 107 -3.02 -8.15 -5.62
N ASP A 108 -4.04 -9.01 -5.55
CA ASP A 108 -4.61 -9.67 -6.71
C ASP A 108 -5.50 -8.70 -7.52
N PRO A 109 -5.16 -8.38 -8.79
CA PRO A 109 -5.89 -7.40 -9.60
C PRO A 109 -7.34 -7.80 -9.89
N TYR A 110 -7.63 -9.11 -10.06
CA TYR A 110 -8.99 -9.58 -10.33
C TYR A 110 -9.87 -9.43 -9.11
N ARG A 111 -9.34 -9.77 -7.93
CA ARG A 111 -10.03 -9.61 -6.66
C ARG A 111 -10.26 -8.15 -6.32
N ALA A 112 -9.24 -7.30 -6.51
CA ALA A 112 -9.36 -5.86 -6.28
C ALA A 112 -10.54 -5.29 -7.09
N LYS A 113 -10.59 -5.58 -8.39
CA LYS A 113 -11.67 -5.13 -9.28
C LYS A 113 -13.03 -5.66 -8.82
N TRP A 114 -13.13 -6.95 -8.49
CA TRP A 114 -14.39 -7.53 -8.06
C TRP A 114 -14.94 -6.88 -6.79
N TYR A 115 -14.08 -6.64 -5.79
CA TYR A 115 -14.50 -5.98 -4.54
C TYR A 115 -14.81 -4.49 -4.73
N GLU A 116 -14.15 -3.83 -5.67
CA GLU A 116 -14.47 -2.45 -6.05
C GLU A 116 -15.89 -2.36 -6.65
N GLU A 117 -16.25 -3.29 -7.52
CA GLU A 117 -17.61 -3.42 -8.06
C GLU A 117 -18.66 -3.70 -6.97
N GLN A 118 -18.26 -4.29 -5.85
CA GLN A 118 -19.08 -4.47 -4.64
C GLN A 118 -19.08 -3.25 -3.70
N GLY A 119 -18.47 -2.15 -4.12
CA GLY A 119 -18.44 -0.88 -3.40
C GLY A 119 -17.42 -0.79 -2.27
N LEU A 120 -16.39 -1.64 -2.28
CA LEU A 120 -15.21 -1.49 -1.41
C LEU A 120 -14.12 -0.70 -2.14
N HIS A 121 -13.63 0.37 -1.54
CA HIS A 121 -12.51 1.12 -2.13
C HIS A 121 -11.23 0.29 -2.00
N THR A 122 -10.73 -0.22 -3.11
CA THR A 122 -9.51 -1.04 -3.17
C THR A 122 -8.36 -0.30 -3.84
N ILE A 123 -7.16 -0.51 -3.35
CA ILE A 123 -5.91 -0.11 -3.99
C ILE A 123 -5.13 -1.38 -4.32
N CYS A 124 -4.82 -1.59 -5.60
CA CYS A 124 -4.05 -2.73 -6.08
C CYS A 124 -2.64 -2.29 -6.52
N PRO A 125 -1.62 -2.45 -5.67
CA PRO A 125 -0.25 -2.09 -6.03
C PRO A 125 0.27 -2.85 -7.25
N THR A 126 -0.13 -4.11 -7.41
CA THR A 126 0.22 -4.93 -8.57
C THR A 126 -0.27 -4.30 -9.87
N ARG A 127 -1.52 -3.83 -9.92
CA ARG A 127 -2.08 -3.17 -11.09
C ARG A 127 -1.37 -1.86 -11.39
N VAL A 128 -1.11 -1.06 -10.37
CA VAL A 128 -0.35 0.21 -10.50
C VAL A 128 1.04 -0.07 -11.10
N ALA A 129 1.75 -1.07 -10.59
CA ALA A 129 3.06 -1.44 -11.10
C ALA A 129 3.00 -1.94 -12.57
N ILE A 130 2.00 -2.76 -12.92
CA ILE A 130 1.80 -3.21 -14.29
C ILE A 130 1.59 -2.02 -15.25
N ASP A 131 0.68 -1.12 -14.91
CA ASP A 131 0.35 0.04 -15.75
C ASP A 131 1.57 0.96 -15.97
N MET A 132 2.38 1.17 -14.92
CA MET A 132 3.63 1.94 -15.01
C MET A 132 4.66 1.24 -15.89
N LEU A 133 4.90 -0.08 -15.71
CA LEU A 133 5.84 -0.84 -16.52
C LEU A 133 5.41 -0.89 -17.98
N GLU A 134 4.13 -1.11 -18.27
CA GLU A 134 3.61 -1.06 -19.64
C GLU A 134 3.85 0.30 -20.30
N SER A 135 3.65 1.38 -19.56
CA SER A 135 3.88 2.75 -20.05
C SER A 135 5.35 2.95 -20.42
N GLU A 136 6.29 2.53 -19.58
CA GLU A 136 7.72 2.65 -19.85
C GLU A 136 8.16 1.80 -21.06
N VAL A 137 7.63 0.58 -21.20
CA VAL A 137 7.93 -0.27 -22.36
C VAL A 137 7.41 0.37 -23.65
N ARG A 138 6.19 0.93 -23.64
CA ARG A 138 5.65 1.64 -24.82
C ARG A 138 6.47 2.86 -25.19
N LEU A 139 6.93 3.64 -24.21
CA LEU A 139 7.82 4.79 -24.43
C LEU A 139 9.17 4.36 -25.03
N ALA A 140 9.75 3.27 -24.55
CA ALA A 140 10.98 2.72 -25.10
C ALA A 140 10.80 2.24 -26.56
N ALA A 141 9.69 1.58 -26.86
CA ALA A 141 9.37 1.13 -28.22
C ALA A 141 9.22 2.32 -29.19
N ALA A 142 8.58 3.42 -28.76
CA ALA A 142 8.43 4.62 -29.57
C ALA A 142 9.80 5.28 -29.89
N ARG A 143 10.72 5.30 -28.94
CA ARG A 143 12.08 5.83 -29.14
C ARG A 143 12.91 4.96 -30.09
N THR A 144 12.73 3.64 -30.09
CA THR A 144 13.44 2.71 -30.98
C THR A 144 12.84 2.62 -32.38
N GLY A 145 11.55 2.97 -32.55
CA GLY A 145 10.86 2.99 -33.85
C GLY A 145 11.22 4.19 -34.73
N ASP A 146 11.77 5.29 -34.16
CA ASP A 146 12.20 6.50 -34.90
C ASP A 146 13.72 6.54 -35.18
N GLY A 147 14.45 5.50 -34.79
CA GLY A 147 15.87 5.35 -35.02
C GLY A 147 16.19 4.03 -35.70
N SER A 148 16.42 4.03 -37.03
CA SER A 148 17.02 2.92 -37.72
C SER A 148 18.27 2.45 -36.96
N ARG A 149 18.23 1.25 -36.39
CA ARG A 149 19.44 0.53 -35.98
C ARG A 149 20.36 0.45 -37.17
N PRO A 150 21.61 0.92 -37.14
CA PRO A 150 22.55 0.61 -38.18
C PRO A 150 22.73 -0.93 -38.19
N VAL A 151 22.34 -1.56 -39.25
CA VAL A 151 22.66 -2.95 -39.52
C VAL A 151 24.19 -2.95 -39.68
N GLY A 152 24.90 -3.41 -38.66
CA GLY A 152 26.33 -3.66 -38.74
C GLY A 152 26.57 -4.69 -39.83
N GLY A 153 27.06 -4.24 -40.96
CA GLY A 153 27.56 -5.11 -42.02
C GLY A 153 28.71 -5.93 -41.46
N VAL A 154 28.54 -7.23 -41.46
CA VAL A 154 29.63 -8.17 -41.32
C VAL A 154 30.25 -8.26 -42.72
N ASP A 155 31.29 -7.46 -42.94
CA ASP A 155 32.17 -7.65 -44.07
C ASP A 155 32.89 -8.99 -43.89
N HIS A 156 32.43 -10.01 -44.62
CA HIS A 156 33.24 -11.20 -44.90
C HIS A 156 34.27 -10.79 -45.96
N GLU A 157 35.46 -10.42 -45.51
CA GLU A 157 36.61 -10.46 -46.41
C GLU A 157 37.01 -11.91 -46.60
N ASP A 158 36.81 -12.36 -47.85
CA ASP A 158 37.40 -13.58 -48.39
C ASP A 158 38.93 -13.47 -48.33
N ALA A 159 39.57 -14.43 -47.67
CA ALA A 159 40.98 -14.64 -47.73
C ALA A 159 41.23 -15.91 -48.55
N ASP A 160 41.32 -15.73 -49.87
CA ASP A 160 42.07 -16.64 -50.75
C ASP A 160 43.54 -16.25 -50.67
N ALA A 161 44.39 -17.21 -50.27
CA ALA A 161 45.73 -17.52 -50.73
C ALA A 161 46.40 -18.56 -49.82
#